data_1343d944d6ab081120448d4fe124eecd
#
_entry.id   1343d944d6ab081120448d4fe124eecd
#
_cell.length_a   1.000
_cell.length_b   1.000
_cell.length_c   1.000
_cell.angle_alpha   90.00
_cell.angle_beta   90.00
_cell.angle_gamma   90.00
#
_symmetry.space_group_name_H-M   'P 1'
#
loop_
_entity.id
_entity.type
_entity.pdbx_description
1 polymer ?
#
loop_
_entity_poly.entity_id
_entity_poly.type
_entity_poly.pdbx_seq_one_letter_code
_entity_poly.pdbx_strand_id
1 'polypeptide(L)'
;MTTIKRYGKLVRSTKHLTDETIIYQGPGVIQNDKGKWYCQQCGTPHQDEYYTYHSKIHDQPITYCRSCLSLGRMDSFKPIYITKTAHQISLGEYHLDFELSEQQAYASSHIIRAIQQQENLLLYALTGAGKTEMMFAGIQHARQQGMNVAIVSPRVDVVIEISKRIIESFKGENIDVLYQGQSQTYQGHFVIATVHQLYRFKQHFDVIYIDEVDAFPLAMDPLLMQTLIQASASAYSHIYMTATPSSRLLKQFKKENIITLPARYHRKPLPVPKFHYFKFKPKRMQRYLLELLRKQLENQRVTLVFFNQIEAMEQALAHYQKYFKDLVAVHSEDALRFEKVEALRAGKHPIIFTTTILERGFTMAHLDVIVIDSQSFQTAALVQIAGRTGRKLQDTSGLVLFLHNGVTLSMVQAKRQIKQMNQLGLQKGWLDAEM
;
A
#
# COMPACT_ATOMS: atom_id res chain seq x y z
N MET A 1 -22.14 24.92 -15.72
CA MET A 1 -21.23 23.90 -16.32
C MET A 1 -19.94 23.90 -15.52
N THR A 2 -19.69 22.87 -14.72
CA THR A 2 -18.45 22.73 -13.95
C THR A 2 -17.32 22.47 -14.94
N THR A 3 -16.42 23.41 -15.07
CA THR A 3 -15.22 23.29 -15.90
C THR A 3 -14.36 22.15 -15.32
N ILE A 4 -14.20 21.05 -16.04
CA ILE A 4 -13.33 19.95 -15.62
C ILE A 4 -11.90 20.45 -15.69
N LYS A 5 -11.32 20.77 -14.55
CA LYS A 5 -9.92 21.20 -14.44
C LYS A 5 -9.01 20.01 -14.69
N ARG A 6 -8.10 20.12 -15.67
CA ARG A 6 -7.17 19.06 -16.08
C ARG A 6 -5.75 19.58 -16.00
N TYR A 7 -5.16 19.53 -14.81
CA TYR A 7 -3.80 20.02 -14.58
C TYR A 7 -2.80 18.85 -14.51
N GLY A 8 -1.62 19.04 -15.11
CA GLY A 8 -0.52 18.08 -15.04
C GLY A 8 -0.87 16.69 -15.54
N LYS A 9 -1.67 16.58 -16.61
CA LYS A 9 -2.22 15.30 -17.07
C LYS A 9 -1.84 14.96 -18.49
N LEU A 10 -1.76 13.64 -18.73
CA LEU A 10 -1.73 13.07 -20.06
C LEU A 10 -3.17 12.72 -20.48
N VAL A 11 -3.68 13.36 -21.52
CA VAL A 11 -5.03 13.15 -22.04
C VAL A 11 -5.00 12.87 -23.54
N ARG A 12 -6.05 12.19 -24.04
CA ARG A 12 -6.17 11.77 -25.44
C ARG A 12 -7.19 12.57 -26.25
N SER A 13 -7.80 13.56 -25.63
CA SER A 13 -8.85 14.38 -26.26
C SER A 13 -8.68 15.82 -25.82
N THR A 14 -8.86 16.74 -26.75
CA THR A 14 -8.87 18.17 -26.50
C THR A 14 -10.21 18.68 -25.97
N LYS A 15 -11.23 17.82 -25.90
CA LYS A 15 -12.53 18.20 -25.37
C LYS A 15 -12.38 18.81 -23.98
N HIS A 16 -12.76 20.10 -23.84
CA HIS A 16 -12.61 20.91 -22.62
C HIS A 16 -11.17 21.33 -22.28
N LEU A 17 -10.22 21.32 -23.23
CA LEU A 17 -8.91 21.95 -23.08
C LEU A 17 -8.88 23.27 -23.84
N THR A 18 -8.09 24.22 -23.35
CA THR A 18 -7.68 25.42 -24.07
C THR A 18 -6.21 25.27 -24.49
N ASP A 19 -5.83 25.86 -25.61
CA ASP A 19 -4.46 25.75 -26.15
C ASP A 19 -3.40 26.24 -25.15
N GLU A 20 -3.72 27.26 -24.36
CA GLU A 20 -2.84 27.81 -23.31
C GLU A 20 -2.50 26.81 -22.18
N THR A 21 -3.31 25.77 -22.02
CA THR A 21 -3.08 24.73 -20.99
C THR A 21 -2.28 23.55 -21.52
N ILE A 22 -2.03 23.46 -22.82
CA ILE A 22 -1.33 22.34 -23.47
C ILE A 22 0.16 22.67 -23.53
N ILE A 23 1.01 21.84 -22.91
CA ILE A 23 2.47 21.97 -22.97
C ILE A 23 3.12 20.96 -23.93
N TYR A 24 2.38 19.93 -24.33
CA TYR A 24 2.81 18.95 -25.32
C TYR A 24 1.60 18.46 -26.12
N GLN A 25 1.77 18.42 -27.44
CA GLN A 25 0.86 17.77 -28.38
C GLN A 25 1.68 16.97 -29.37
N GLY A 26 1.43 15.69 -29.46
CA GLY A 26 2.18 14.79 -30.34
C GLY A 26 1.85 13.32 -30.11
N PRO A 27 2.55 12.41 -30.78
CA PRO A 27 2.33 10.99 -30.62
C PRO A 27 2.56 10.49 -29.18
N GLY A 28 1.81 9.46 -28.78
CA GLY A 28 2.00 8.80 -27.49
C GLY A 28 3.28 7.96 -27.39
N VAL A 29 3.83 7.55 -28.56
CA VAL A 29 5.11 6.85 -28.68
C VAL A 29 5.97 7.60 -29.70
N ILE A 30 7.17 7.97 -29.29
CA ILE A 30 8.14 8.72 -30.11
C ILE A 30 9.48 8.00 -30.13
N GLN A 31 10.34 8.38 -31.08
CA GLN A 31 11.75 8.01 -31.03
C GLN A 31 12.56 9.15 -30.40
N ASN A 32 13.49 8.79 -29.53
CA ASN A 32 14.46 9.74 -28.98
C ASN A 32 15.60 9.98 -29.99
N ASP A 33 16.52 10.88 -29.65
CA ASP A 33 17.69 11.26 -30.51
C ASP A 33 18.59 10.08 -30.86
N LYS A 34 18.50 8.96 -30.12
CA LYS A 34 19.26 7.72 -30.38
C LYS A 34 18.43 6.69 -31.19
N GLY A 35 17.29 7.07 -31.75
CA GLY A 35 16.38 6.20 -32.49
C GLY A 35 15.65 5.15 -31.64
N LYS A 36 15.71 5.21 -30.29
CA LYS A 36 15.02 4.29 -29.42
C LYS A 36 13.59 4.77 -29.15
N TRP A 37 12.66 3.82 -29.15
CA TRP A 37 11.27 4.10 -28.82
C TRP A 37 11.10 4.51 -27.36
N TYR A 38 10.23 5.47 -27.14
CA TYR A 38 9.87 5.99 -25.83
C TYR A 38 8.35 6.19 -25.74
N CYS A 39 7.73 5.64 -24.70
CA CYS A 39 6.31 5.81 -24.42
C CYS A 39 6.09 6.99 -23.47
N GLN A 40 5.32 7.98 -23.90
CA GLN A 40 5.00 9.16 -23.12
C GLN A 40 4.19 8.84 -21.83
N GLN A 41 3.49 7.68 -21.78
CA GLN A 41 2.73 7.28 -20.61
C GLN A 41 3.57 6.55 -19.57
N CYS A 42 4.23 5.45 -19.94
CA CYS A 42 4.94 4.61 -18.97
C CYS A 42 6.46 4.79 -18.97
N GLY A 43 7.02 5.36 -20.04
CA GLY A 43 8.47 5.59 -20.17
C GLY A 43 9.30 4.30 -20.20
N THR A 44 8.72 3.14 -20.55
CA THR A 44 9.46 1.87 -20.54
C THR A 44 10.75 1.96 -21.38
N PRO A 45 11.90 1.56 -20.82
CA PRO A 45 13.15 1.49 -21.56
C PRO A 45 13.28 0.22 -22.41
N HIS A 46 12.38 -0.75 -22.22
CA HIS A 46 12.41 -2.06 -22.86
C HIS A 46 11.95 -1.95 -24.30
N GLN A 47 12.88 -2.09 -25.26
CA GLN A 47 12.58 -1.90 -26.69
C GLN A 47 11.74 -3.04 -27.28
N ASP A 48 11.78 -4.23 -26.71
CA ASP A 48 10.96 -5.40 -27.01
C ASP A 48 9.47 -5.22 -26.67
N GLU A 49 9.15 -4.23 -25.84
CA GLU A 49 7.78 -3.84 -25.52
C GLU A 49 7.12 -2.95 -26.57
N TYR A 50 7.85 -2.53 -27.59
CA TYR A 50 7.31 -1.75 -28.71
C TYR A 50 7.06 -2.65 -29.90
N TYR A 51 5.81 -2.64 -30.38
CA TYR A 51 5.41 -3.43 -31.54
C TYR A 51 5.02 -2.53 -32.71
N THR A 52 5.62 -2.75 -33.86
CA THR A 52 5.35 -2.02 -35.12
C THR A 52 4.54 -2.89 -36.06
N TYR A 53 3.49 -2.35 -36.62
CA TYR A 53 2.71 -2.98 -37.68
C TYR A 53 2.38 -1.96 -38.78
N HIS A 54 2.16 -2.43 -39.98
CA HIS A 54 1.70 -1.58 -41.09
C HIS A 54 0.17 -1.45 -41.04
N SER A 55 -0.32 -0.23 -40.91
CA SER A 55 -1.75 0.07 -40.90
C SER A 55 -2.28 0.15 -42.32
N LYS A 56 -3.15 -0.75 -42.70
CA LYS A 56 -3.83 -0.71 -44.03
C LYS A 56 -4.76 0.49 -44.20
N ILE A 57 -5.26 1.06 -43.09
CA ILE A 57 -6.17 2.21 -43.12
C ILE A 57 -5.42 3.52 -43.33
N HIS A 58 -4.21 3.63 -42.75
CA HIS A 58 -3.43 4.86 -42.78
C HIS A 58 -2.20 4.78 -43.69
N ASP A 59 -1.99 3.62 -44.31
CA ASP A 59 -0.89 3.30 -45.22
C ASP A 59 0.50 3.70 -44.69
N GLN A 60 0.72 3.41 -43.39
CA GLN A 60 2.00 3.73 -42.74
C GLN A 60 2.30 2.78 -41.57
N PRO A 61 3.57 2.66 -41.16
CA PRO A 61 3.94 1.91 -39.98
C PRO A 61 3.49 2.64 -38.71
N ILE A 62 2.85 1.89 -37.80
CA ILE A 62 2.43 2.39 -36.49
C ILE A 62 3.09 1.54 -35.43
N THR A 63 3.83 2.19 -34.53
CA THR A 63 4.44 1.55 -33.35
C THR A 63 3.63 1.87 -32.11
N TYR A 64 3.36 0.85 -31.28
CA TYR A 64 2.68 1.06 -30.00
C TYR A 64 3.38 0.38 -28.84
N CYS A 65 3.18 0.91 -27.64
CA CYS A 65 3.70 0.37 -26.40
C CYS A 65 2.79 -0.73 -25.85
N ARG A 66 3.36 -1.89 -25.52
CA ARG A 66 2.66 -3.05 -24.94
C ARG A 66 2.61 -2.99 -23.40
N SER A 67 3.62 -2.42 -22.74
CA SER A 67 3.75 -2.36 -21.29
C SER A 67 2.57 -1.68 -20.58
N CYS A 68 1.91 -0.71 -21.21
CA CYS A 68 0.83 0.05 -20.58
C CYS A 68 -0.52 -0.04 -21.32
N LEU A 69 -0.76 -1.10 -22.09
CA LEU A 69 -1.98 -1.30 -22.86
C LEU A 69 -3.25 -1.30 -22.00
N SER A 70 -3.19 -1.86 -20.78
CA SER A 70 -4.31 -1.92 -19.83
C SER A 70 -4.82 -0.53 -19.41
N LEU A 71 -3.97 0.50 -19.50
CA LEU A 71 -4.30 1.90 -19.22
C LEU A 71 -4.73 2.67 -20.48
N GLY A 72 -4.72 1.97 -21.60
CA GLY A 72 -5.04 2.45 -22.92
C GLY A 72 -3.81 2.53 -23.82
N ARG A 73 -4.05 2.31 -25.10
CA ARG A 73 -3.00 2.22 -26.12
C ARG A 73 -2.30 3.56 -26.34
N MET A 74 -0.98 3.57 -26.24
CA MET A 74 -0.09 4.65 -26.70
C MET A 74 0.56 4.21 -27.98
N ASP A 75 0.50 5.04 -29.02
CA ASP A 75 1.08 4.73 -30.33
C ASP A 75 1.74 5.95 -30.99
N SER A 76 2.48 5.71 -32.08
CA SER A 76 3.21 6.72 -32.85
C SER A 76 2.33 7.53 -33.78
N PHE A 77 1.03 7.25 -33.84
CA PHE A 77 0.10 7.89 -34.78
C PHE A 77 -0.88 8.84 -34.09
N LYS A 78 -1.59 8.37 -33.07
CA LYS A 78 -2.62 9.16 -32.39
C LYS A 78 -2.00 10.20 -31.46
N PRO A 79 -2.39 11.47 -31.58
CA PRO A 79 -1.88 12.50 -30.70
C PRO A 79 -2.40 12.29 -29.27
N ILE A 80 -1.54 12.64 -28.33
CA ILE A 80 -1.85 12.85 -26.93
C ILE A 80 -1.56 14.30 -26.57
N TYR A 81 -2.09 14.75 -25.47
CA TYR A 81 -1.88 16.09 -24.94
C TYR A 81 -1.41 15.99 -23.50
N ILE A 82 -0.38 16.78 -23.13
CA ILE A 82 0.04 16.95 -21.76
C ILE A 82 -0.32 18.35 -21.34
N THR A 83 -1.06 18.48 -20.24
CA THR A 83 -1.52 19.75 -19.72
C THR A 83 -0.54 20.30 -18.69
N LYS A 84 -0.44 21.64 -18.64
CA LYS A 84 0.35 22.35 -17.63
C LYS A 84 -0.20 22.04 -16.24
N THR A 85 0.71 21.92 -15.26
CA THR A 85 0.31 21.87 -13.85
C THR A 85 -0.20 23.23 -13.38
N ALA A 86 -1.03 23.23 -12.35
CA ALA A 86 -1.44 24.44 -11.64
C ALA A 86 -1.38 24.16 -10.15
N HIS A 87 -1.15 25.22 -9.37
CA HIS A 87 -1.12 25.17 -7.92
C HIS A 87 -2.33 25.91 -7.35
N GLN A 88 -2.83 25.46 -6.22
CA GLN A 88 -3.96 26.07 -5.53
C GLN A 88 -3.71 26.07 -4.04
N ILE A 89 -3.58 27.23 -3.45
CA ILE A 89 -3.48 27.40 -1.99
C ILE A 89 -4.82 26.98 -1.37
N SER A 90 -4.72 26.24 -0.28
CA SER A 90 -5.82 25.82 0.55
C SER A 90 -5.44 25.97 2.02
N LEU A 91 -6.40 26.04 2.93
CA LEU A 91 -6.12 26.06 4.36
C LEU A 91 -5.50 24.76 4.83
N GLY A 92 -5.83 23.63 4.16
CA GLY A 92 -5.32 22.30 4.50
C GLY A 92 -5.66 21.89 5.94
N GLU A 93 -6.70 22.50 6.53
CA GLU A 93 -7.08 22.24 7.91
C GLU A 93 -7.54 20.79 8.07
N TYR A 94 -7.08 20.18 9.15
CA TYR A 94 -7.49 18.83 9.53
C TYR A 94 -7.93 18.76 10.98
N HIS A 95 -8.76 17.78 11.29
CA HIS A 95 -9.20 17.47 12.63
C HIS A 95 -8.74 16.07 13.05
N LEU A 96 -8.21 15.98 14.27
CA LEU A 96 -7.91 14.72 14.95
C LEU A 96 -8.60 14.75 16.32
N ASP A 97 -9.32 13.66 16.66
CA ASP A 97 -9.98 13.51 17.94
C ASP A 97 -9.02 13.16 19.11
N PHE A 98 -7.72 13.07 18.83
CA PHE A 98 -6.69 12.70 19.78
C PHE A 98 -5.37 13.39 19.47
N GLU A 99 -4.49 13.47 20.45
CA GLU A 99 -3.14 13.97 20.28
C GLU A 99 -2.22 12.89 19.71
N LEU A 100 -1.28 13.31 18.85
CA LEU A 100 -0.25 12.41 18.35
C LEU A 100 0.66 11.95 19.48
N SER A 101 0.99 10.68 19.52
CA SER A 101 2.04 10.20 20.41
C SER A 101 3.37 10.87 20.09
N GLU A 102 4.30 10.90 21.05
CA GLU A 102 5.62 11.47 20.89
C GLU A 102 6.34 10.96 19.63
N GLN A 103 6.27 9.63 19.38
CA GLN A 103 6.81 9.03 18.17
C GLN A 103 6.15 9.55 16.90
N GLN A 104 4.82 9.73 16.91
CA GLN A 104 4.08 10.24 15.75
C GLN A 104 4.38 11.71 15.50
N ALA A 105 4.47 12.53 16.54
CA ALA A 105 4.86 13.94 16.45
C ALA A 105 6.30 14.09 15.91
N TYR A 106 7.22 13.24 16.37
CA TYR A 106 8.58 13.15 15.85
C TYR A 106 8.61 12.84 14.35
N ALA A 107 7.84 11.83 13.90
CA ALA A 107 7.75 11.51 12.48
C ALA A 107 7.14 12.65 11.66
N SER A 108 6.08 13.26 12.17
CA SER A 108 5.38 14.37 11.52
C SER A 108 6.30 15.59 11.31
N SER A 109 7.12 15.95 12.30
CA SER A 109 8.11 17.03 12.16
C SER A 109 9.16 16.75 11.08
N HIS A 110 9.61 15.49 10.94
CA HIS A 110 10.55 15.09 9.90
C HIS A 110 9.92 15.08 8.50
N ILE A 111 8.63 14.74 8.39
CA ILE A 111 7.88 14.86 7.14
C ILE A 111 7.84 16.32 6.69
N ILE A 112 7.47 17.26 7.58
CA ILE A 112 7.43 18.69 7.26
C ILE A 112 8.81 19.16 6.80
N ARG A 113 9.86 18.80 7.53
CA ARG A 113 11.24 19.16 7.17
C ARG A 113 11.62 18.62 5.79
N ALA A 114 11.31 17.36 5.48
CA ALA A 114 11.60 16.77 4.18
C ALA A 114 10.88 17.51 3.04
N ILE A 115 9.62 17.90 3.24
CA ILE A 115 8.84 18.70 2.29
C ILE A 115 9.49 20.08 2.07
N GLN A 116 9.88 20.77 3.13
CA GLN A 116 10.54 22.08 3.05
C GLN A 116 11.90 22.03 2.35
N GLN A 117 12.64 20.93 2.53
CA GLN A 117 13.95 20.72 1.93
C GLN A 117 13.89 20.09 0.55
N GLN A 118 12.70 19.71 0.07
CA GLN A 118 12.48 18.95 -1.17
C GLN A 118 13.32 17.65 -1.21
N GLU A 119 13.36 16.94 -0.09
CA GLU A 119 14.09 15.69 0.07
C GLU A 119 13.15 14.49 0.19
N ASN A 120 13.67 13.33 -0.18
CA ASN A 120 12.98 12.06 0.01
C ASN A 120 13.22 11.54 1.43
N LEU A 121 12.15 11.00 2.05
CA LEU A 121 12.16 10.46 3.40
C LEU A 121 11.64 9.03 3.41
N LEU A 122 12.27 8.15 4.20
CA LEU A 122 11.78 6.80 4.45
C LEU A 122 11.30 6.67 5.90
N LEU A 123 10.01 6.43 6.10
CA LEU A 123 9.43 6.06 7.38
C LEU A 123 9.39 4.53 7.50
N TYR A 124 10.33 3.97 8.23
CA TYR A 124 10.32 2.58 8.64
C TYR A 124 9.46 2.43 9.88
N ALA A 125 8.17 2.27 9.70
CA ALA A 125 7.17 2.30 10.77
C ALA A 125 6.46 0.96 10.91
N LEU A 126 6.38 0.44 12.14
CA LEU A 126 5.66 -0.79 12.43
C LEU A 126 4.20 -0.74 11.94
N THR A 127 3.65 -1.90 11.68
CA THR A 127 2.20 -2.04 11.47
C THR A 127 1.44 -1.60 12.72
N GLY A 128 0.51 -0.65 12.57
CA GLY A 128 -0.23 -0.07 13.71
C GLY A 128 0.49 1.11 14.39
N ALA A 129 1.53 1.67 13.79
CA ALA A 129 2.19 2.88 14.30
C ALA A 129 1.37 4.17 14.07
N GLY A 130 0.26 4.11 13.33
CA GLY A 130 -0.54 5.30 12.98
C GLY A 130 0.12 6.14 11.88
N LYS A 131 0.58 5.50 10.80
CA LYS A 131 1.24 6.16 9.68
C LYS A 131 0.37 7.22 9.01
N THR A 132 -0.93 7.00 8.93
CA THR A 132 -1.87 7.92 8.27
C THR A 132 -1.91 9.27 9.00
N GLU A 133 -2.01 9.25 10.31
CA GLU A 133 -2.12 10.46 11.14
C GLU A 133 -0.80 11.26 11.16
N MET A 134 0.35 10.60 11.00
CA MET A 134 1.66 11.26 10.90
C MET A 134 1.79 12.14 9.65
N MET A 135 1.01 11.86 8.57
CA MET A 135 1.05 12.64 7.34
C MET A 135 0.30 13.98 7.46
N PHE A 136 -0.65 14.12 8.38
CA PHE A 136 -1.64 15.21 8.37
C PHE A 136 -1.00 16.60 8.43
N ALA A 137 -0.09 16.84 9.35
CA ALA A 137 0.57 18.16 9.45
C ALA A 137 1.46 18.45 8.21
N GLY A 138 2.08 17.44 7.62
CA GLY A 138 2.83 17.57 6.38
C GLY A 138 1.92 17.88 5.18
N ILE A 139 0.74 17.26 5.10
CA ILE A 139 -0.29 17.54 4.10
C ILE A 139 -0.79 18.98 4.26
N GLN A 140 -1.14 19.39 5.48
CA GLN A 140 -1.55 20.76 5.78
C GLN A 140 -0.48 21.76 5.32
N HIS A 141 0.78 21.56 5.73
CA HIS A 141 1.89 22.41 5.32
C HIS A 141 2.00 22.53 3.79
N ALA A 142 1.96 21.40 3.08
CA ALA A 142 2.04 21.38 1.63
C ALA A 142 0.85 22.12 0.97
N ARG A 143 -0.39 21.87 1.44
CA ARG A 143 -1.60 22.51 0.88
C ARG A 143 -1.61 24.03 1.15
N GLN A 144 -1.14 24.48 2.30
CA GLN A 144 -0.98 25.91 2.61
C GLN A 144 0.04 26.62 1.71
N GLN A 145 1.04 25.89 1.22
CA GLN A 145 2.00 26.40 0.22
C GLN A 145 1.50 26.25 -1.22
N GLY A 146 0.26 25.77 -1.43
CA GLY A 146 -0.31 25.54 -2.75
C GLY A 146 0.22 24.29 -3.47
N MET A 147 1.02 23.46 -2.81
CA MET A 147 1.60 22.26 -3.38
C MET A 147 0.55 21.21 -3.73
N ASN A 148 0.75 20.51 -4.83
CA ASN A 148 -0.06 19.36 -5.23
C ASN A 148 0.41 18.11 -4.50
N VAL A 149 -0.53 17.42 -3.84
CA VAL A 149 -0.26 16.29 -2.97
C VAL A 149 -0.87 15.01 -3.54
N ALA A 150 -0.11 13.92 -3.54
CA ALA A 150 -0.63 12.59 -3.78
C ALA A 150 -0.35 11.65 -2.59
N ILE A 151 -1.31 10.79 -2.27
CA ILE A 151 -1.11 9.62 -1.40
C ILE A 151 -1.36 8.39 -2.23
N VAL A 152 -0.37 7.51 -2.34
CA VAL A 152 -0.49 6.34 -3.19
C VAL A 152 -0.16 5.05 -2.45
N SER A 153 -0.84 3.99 -2.86
CA SER A 153 -0.53 2.63 -2.44
C SER A 153 -0.67 1.67 -3.63
N PRO A 154 0.06 0.57 -3.68
CA PRO A 154 -0.13 -0.44 -4.72
C PRO A 154 -1.46 -1.19 -4.62
N ARG A 155 -2.19 -1.08 -3.51
CA ARG A 155 -3.39 -1.88 -3.20
C ARG A 155 -4.65 -1.03 -3.09
N VAL A 156 -5.73 -1.48 -3.74
CA VAL A 156 -7.03 -0.78 -3.75
C VAL A 156 -7.66 -0.71 -2.35
N ASP A 157 -7.61 -1.81 -1.58
CA ASP A 157 -8.15 -1.88 -0.23
C ASP A 157 -7.50 -0.86 0.72
N VAL A 158 -6.19 -0.65 0.60
CA VAL A 158 -5.44 0.36 1.36
C VAL A 158 -5.83 1.78 0.93
N VAL A 159 -5.96 2.03 -0.38
CA VAL A 159 -6.42 3.32 -0.91
C VAL A 159 -7.82 3.67 -0.35
N ILE A 160 -8.74 2.71 -0.34
CA ILE A 160 -10.10 2.91 0.21
C ILE A 160 -10.04 3.20 1.72
N GLU A 161 -9.21 2.48 2.49
CA GLU A 161 -9.08 2.69 3.93
C GLU A 161 -8.48 4.07 4.24
N ILE A 162 -7.40 4.44 3.57
CA ILE A 162 -6.74 5.74 3.75
C ILE A 162 -7.68 6.87 3.33
N SER A 163 -8.38 6.74 2.19
CA SER A 163 -9.25 7.80 1.69
C SER A 163 -10.38 8.14 2.66
N LYS A 164 -11.00 7.14 3.28
CA LYS A 164 -12.03 7.37 4.30
C LYS A 164 -11.53 8.24 5.44
N ARG A 165 -10.36 7.92 6.00
CA ARG A 165 -9.75 8.66 7.11
C ARG A 165 -9.34 10.08 6.71
N ILE A 166 -8.71 10.23 5.55
CA ILE A 166 -8.26 11.55 5.07
C ILE A 166 -9.45 12.45 4.77
N ILE A 167 -10.50 11.97 4.09
CA ILE A 167 -11.70 12.75 3.78
C ILE A 167 -12.43 13.17 5.06
N GLU A 168 -12.49 12.28 6.05
CA GLU A 168 -13.11 12.57 7.35
C GLU A 168 -12.35 13.67 8.12
N SER A 169 -11.02 13.64 8.05
CA SER A 169 -10.17 14.60 8.75
C SER A 169 -10.01 15.93 8.01
N PHE A 170 -9.93 15.94 6.68
CA PHE A 170 -9.70 17.13 5.84
C PHE A 170 -11.00 17.59 5.14
N LYS A 171 -12.02 17.93 5.90
CA LYS A 171 -13.36 18.28 5.36
C LYS A 171 -13.37 19.49 4.43
N GLY A 172 -12.40 20.38 4.53
CA GLY A 172 -12.26 21.58 3.67
C GLY A 172 -11.54 21.33 2.36
N GLU A 173 -10.98 20.13 2.13
CA GLU A 173 -10.22 19.81 0.93
C GLU A 173 -11.04 19.08 -0.13
N ASN A 174 -10.79 19.39 -1.41
CA ASN A 174 -11.29 18.62 -2.52
C ASN A 174 -10.33 17.46 -2.82
N ILE A 175 -10.70 16.26 -2.43
CA ILE A 175 -9.86 15.07 -2.51
C ILE A 175 -10.37 14.14 -3.60
N ASP A 176 -9.53 13.87 -4.59
CA ASP A 176 -9.80 12.91 -5.66
C ASP A 176 -9.33 11.51 -5.25
N VAL A 177 -10.23 10.52 -5.31
CA VAL A 177 -9.89 9.12 -5.00
C VAL A 177 -9.91 8.29 -6.28
N LEU A 178 -8.74 7.75 -6.68
CA LEU A 178 -8.55 7.13 -7.99
C LEU A 178 -8.09 5.67 -7.86
N TYR A 179 -8.96 4.73 -8.26
CA TYR A 179 -8.64 3.31 -8.41
C TYR A 179 -9.48 2.67 -9.52
N GLN A 180 -9.15 1.44 -9.91
CA GLN A 180 -9.87 0.74 -10.98
C GLN A 180 -11.35 0.52 -10.62
N GLY A 181 -12.25 0.79 -11.56
CA GLY A 181 -13.70 0.57 -11.40
C GLY A 181 -14.47 1.77 -10.87
N GLN A 182 -13.83 2.91 -10.59
CA GLN A 182 -14.50 4.13 -10.16
C GLN A 182 -14.60 5.16 -11.29
N SER A 183 -15.77 5.79 -11.44
CA SER A 183 -15.93 6.94 -12.34
C SER A 183 -15.27 8.19 -11.74
N GLN A 184 -14.52 8.93 -12.57
CA GLN A 184 -13.60 9.93 -12.07
C GLN A 184 -13.88 11.31 -12.68
N THR A 185 -14.40 12.20 -11.87
CA THR A 185 -14.26 13.64 -12.06
C THR A 185 -13.23 14.12 -11.05
N TYR A 186 -12.14 14.79 -11.48
CA TYR A 186 -11.09 15.16 -10.55
C TYR A 186 -10.49 16.53 -10.82
N GLN A 187 -10.11 17.21 -9.74
CA GLN A 187 -9.49 18.53 -9.77
C GLN A 187 -7.95 18.47 -9.72
N GLY A 188 -7.40 17.38 -9.20
CA GLY A 188 -5.98 17.02 -9.30
C GLY A 188 -5.04 17.61 -8.26
N HIS A 189 -5.47 18.50 -7.35
CA HIS A 189 -4.55 19.14 -6.38
C HIS A 189 -4.26 18.28 -5.14
N PHE A 190 -5.23 17.46 -4.71
CA PHE A 190 -5.04 16.46 -3.68
C PHE A 190 -5.64 15.13 -4.14
N VAL A 191 -4.79 14.14 -4.33
CA VAL A 191 -5.16 12.86 -4.94
C VAL A 191 -4.80 11.71 -4.02
N ILE A 192 -5.71 10.76 -3.82
CA ILE A 192 -5.44 9.48 -3.15
C ILE A 192 -5.68 8.39 -4.19
N ALA A 193 -4.66 7.58 -4.50
CA ALA A 193 -4.75 6.72 -5.68
C ALA A 193 -4.00 5.39 -5.53
N THR A 194 -4.35 4.41 -6.37
CA THR A 194 -3.40 3.34 -6.64
C THR A 194 -2.24 3.86 -7.50
N VAL A 195 -1.03 3.33 -7.30
CA VAL A 195 0.18 3.80 -8.01
C VAL A 195 -0.02 3.81 -9.53
N HIS A 196 -0.73 2.82 -10.10
CA HIS A 196 -1.03 2.76 -11.53
C HIS A 196 -1.83 3.99 -12.04
N GLN A 197 -2.61 4.64 -11.22
CA GLN A 197 -3.36 5.83 -11.65
C GLN A 197 -2.45 7.03 -11.92
N LEU A 198 -1.23 7.04 -11.34
CA LEU A 198 -0.25 8.09 -11.58
C LEU A 198 0.28 8.14 -13.02
N TYR A 199 0.15 7.09 -13.81
CA TYR A 199 0.43 7.14 -15.26
C TYR A 199 -0.33 8.25 -16.02
N ARG A 200 -1.41 8.75 -15.41
CA ARG A 200 -2.23 9.84 -15.98
C ARG A 200 -1.67 11.24 -15.70
N PHE A 201 -0.68 11.36 -14.81
CA PHE A 201 -0.11 12.63 -14.38
C PHE A 201 1.30 12.81 -14.92
N LYS A 202 1.68 14.06 -15.18
CA LYS A 202 3.00 14.45 -15.67
C LYS A 202 3.44 15.73 -14.97
N GLN A 203 4.59 15.67 -14.29
CA GLN A 203 5.23 16.81 -13.62
C GLN A 203 4.26 17.63 -12.76
N HIS A 204 3.45 16.94 -11.96
CA HIS A 204 2.31 17.55 -11.28
C HIS A 204 2.46 17.61 -9.76
N PHE A 205 2.86 16.51 -9.11
CA PHE A 205 2.86 16.44 -7.66
C PHE A 205 4.17 16.93 -7.05
N ASP A 206 4.06 17.86 -6.10
CA ASP A 206 5.18 18.36 -5.32
C ASP A 206 5.51 17.42 -4.15
N VAL A 207 4.48 16.74 -3.61
CA VAL A 207 4.61 15.76 -2.52
C VAL A 207 3.87 14.49 -2.86
N ILE A 208 4.56 13.34 -2.80
CA ILE A 208 3.93 12.02 -2.94
C ILE A 208 4.23 11.19 -1.69
N TYR A 209 3.19 10.82 -0.97
CA TYR A 209 3.23 9.81 0.09
C TYR A 209 3.03 8.43 -0.53
N ILE A 210 3.96 7.51 -0.32
CA ILE A 210 3.94 6.16 -0.89
C ILE A 210 3.79 5.16 0.25
N ASP A 211 2.56 4.70 0.51
CA ASP A 211 2.32 3.69 1.54
C ASP A 211 2.49 2.28 0.98
N GLU A 212 2.97 1.39 1.83
CA GLU A 212 3.28 0.00 1.49
C GLU A 212 4.22 -0.14 0.27
N VAL A 213 5.29 0.68 0.22
CA VAL A 213 6.26 0.66 -0.89
C VAL A 213 6.89 -0.72 -1.13
N ASP A 214 6.91 -1.58 -0.13
CA ASP A 214 7.39 -2.96 -0.16
C ASP A 214 6.35 -3.98 -0.67
N ALA A 215 5.13 -3.55 -0.96
CA ALA A 215 4.08 -4.44 -1.44
C ALA A 215 4.12 -4.65 -2.97
N PHE A 216 3.71 -5.86 -3.40
CA PHE A 216 3.45 -6.14 -4.81
C PHE A 216 2.26 -5.27 -5.33
N PRO A 217 2.31 -4.76 -6.57
CA PRO A 217 3.38 -4.91 -7.56
C PRO A 217 4.52 -3.89 -7.45
N LEU A 218 4.39 -2.83 -6.66
CA LEU A 218 5.34 -1.69 -6.63
C LEU A 218 6.77 -2.11 -6.32
N ALA A 219 6.95 -3.02 -5.36
CA ALA A 219 8.28 -3.50 -4.95
C ALA A 219 9.04 -4.25 -6.05
N MET A 220 8.33 -4.81 -7.03
CA MET A 220 8.88 -5.68 -8.07
C MET A 220 8.86 -5.06 -9.47
N ASP A 221 8.09 -3.98 -9.65
CA ASP A 221 7.95 -3.32 -10.95
C ASP A 221 8.69 -1.97 -10.99
N PRO A 222 9.87 -1.92 -11.65
CA PRO A 222 10.63 -0.67 -11.79
C PRO A 222 9.88 0.43 -12.55
N LEU A 223 8.93 0.07 -13.45
CA LEU A 223 8.15 1.05 -14.19
C LEU A 223 7.18 1.81 -13.29
N LEU A 224 6.63 1.15 -12.28
CA LEU A 224 5.79 1.83 -11.28
C LEU A 224 6.60 2.82 -10.44
N MET A 225 7.84 2.49 -10.09
CA MET A 225 8.74 3.45 -9.42
C MET A 225 9.08 4.64 -10.33
N GLN A 226 9.31 4.39 -11.62
CA GLN A 226 9.54 5.46 -12.60
C GLN A 226 8.30 6.34 -12.79
N THR A 227 7.10 5.77 -12.68
CA THR A 227 5.84 6.51 -12.77
C THR A 227 5.71 7.54 -11.66
N LEU A 228 6.15 7.24 -10.44
CA LEU A 228 6.20 8.21 -9.34
C LEU A 228 7.03 9.44 -9.73
N ILE A 229 8.22 9.21 -10.29
CA ILE A 229 9.13 10.28 -10.74
C ILE A 229 8.50 11.09 -11.88
N GLN A 230 7.88 10.44 -12.87
CA GLN A 230 7.24 11.13 -13.99
C GLN A 230 6.01 11.97 -13.57
N ALA A 231 5.30 11.54 -12.54
CA ALA A 231 4.16 12.26 -12.01
C ALA A 231 4.57 13.42 -11.09
N SER A 232 5.82 13.41 -10.58
CA SER A 232 6.35 14.45 -9.70
C SER A 232 6.73 15.71 -10.44
N ALA A 233 6.61 16.86 -9.79
CA ALA A 233 7.15 18.14 -10.24
C ALA A 233 8.69 18.08 -10.36
N SER A 234 9.31 19.12 -10.90
CA SER A 234 10.77 19.19 -11.02
C SER A 234 11.49 19.22 -9.67
N ALA A 235 10.88 19.84 -8.68
CA ALA A 235 11.29 19.84 -7.28
C ALA A 235 10.19 19.15 -6.47
N TYR A 236 10.52 18.06 -5.77
CA TYR A 236 9.51 17.21 -5.11
C TYR A 236 10.07 16.53 -3.86
N SER A 237 9.16 16.03 -3.04
CA SER A 237 9.44 15.13 -1.92
C SER A 237 8.64 13.84 -2.03
N HIS A 238 9.30 12.71 -1.95
CA HIS A 238 8.66 11.41 -1.78
C HIS A 238 8.80 10.94 -0.34
N ILE A 239 7.67 10.68 0.30
CA ILE A 239 7.60 10.15 1.67
C ILE A 239 7.24 8.66 1.59
N TYR A 240 8.26 7.82 1.63
CA TYR A 240 8.12 6.37 1.55
C TYR A 240 7.75 5.79 2.92
N MET A 241 6.76 4.91 2.96
CA MET A 241 6.30 4.30 4.21
C MET A 241 6.23 2.79 4.07
N THR A 242 6.82 2.07 5.03
CA THR A 242 6.78 0.60 5.07
C THR A 242 7.08 0.08 6.47
N ALA A 243 6.58 -1.12 6.78
CA ALA A 243 6.95 -1.85 7.99
C ALA A 243 8.10 -2.87 7.75
N THR A 244 8.43 -3.14 6.49
CA THR A 244 9.38 -4.18 6.10
C THR A 244 10.26 -3.73 4.94
N PRO A 245 11.10 -2.67 5.15
CA PRO A 245 11.93 -2.16 4.08
C PRO A 245 12.95 -3.20 3.62
N SER A 246 13.08 -3.37 2.31
CA SER A 246 14.13 -4.21 1.74
C SER A 246 15.50 -3.54 1.90
N SER A 247 16.56 -4.36 1.95
CA SER A 247 17.93 -3.83 1.98
C SER A 247 18.26 -2.95 0.77
N ARG A 248 17.62 -3.23 -0.38
CA ARG A 248 17.76 -2.40 -1.59
C ARG A 248 17.14 -1.02 -1.39
N LEU A 249 15.97 -0.94 -0.77
CA LEU A 249 15.30 0.33 -0.47
C LEU A 249 16.10 1.16 0.53
N LEU A 250 16.56 0.53 1.64
CA LEU A 250 17.36 1.22 2.66
C LEU A 250 18.64 1.85 2.10
N LYS A 251 19.29 1.21 1.13
CA LYS A 251 20.51 1.73 0.49
C LYS A 251 20.28 2.95 -0.41
N GLN A 252 19.03 3.27 -0.76
CA GLN A 252 18.69 4.45 -1.57
C GLN A 252 18.63 5.73 -0.76
N PHE A 253 18.60 5.64 0.57
CA PHE A 253 18.48 6.79 1.47
C PHE A 253 19.74 7.01 2.29
N LYS A 254 20.06 8.27 2.56
CA LYS A 254 21.01 8.64 3.60
C LYS A 254 20.44 8.27 4.97
N LYS A 255 21.30 8.00 5.94
CA LYS A 255 20.86 7.58 7.28
C LYS A 255 19.94 8.61 7.97
N GLU A 256 20.20 9.90 7.78
CA GLU A 256 19.39 10.99 8.30
C GLU A 256 17.97 11.05 7.71
N ASN A 257 17.78 10.48 6.52
CA ASN A 257 16.50 10.43 5.83
C ASN A 257 15.77 9.08 6.03
N ILE A 258 16.21 8.28 7.01
CA ILE A 258 15.54 7.04 7.44
C ILE A 258 15.08 7.22 8.89
N ILE A 259 13.77 7.34 9.07
CA ILE A 259 13.16 7.46 10.39
C ILE A 259 12.57 6.11 10.82
N THR A 260 13.13 5.51 11.85
CA THR A 260 12.63 4.22 12.38
C THR A 260 11.67 4.46 13.54
N LEU A 261 10.45 3.97 13.39
CA LEU A 261 9.31 4.14 14.29
C LEU A 261 8.92 2.77 14.87
N PRO A 262 9.54 2.36 15.99
CA PRO A 262 9.46 1.00 16.52
C PRO A 262 8.23 0.74 17.39
N ALA A 263 7.43 1.75 17.73
CA ALA A 263 6.28 1.61 18.60
C ALA A 263 4.95 1.71 17.85
N ARG A 264 3.93 1.09 18.39
CA ARG A 264 2.53 1.34 18.04
C ARG A 264 2.01 2.57 18.81
N TYR A 265 0.90 3.14 18.34
CA TYR A 265 0.30 4.33 18.95
C TYR A 265 -0.07 4.11 20.45
N HIS A 266 -0.41 2.89 20.83
CA HIS A 266 -0.78 2.53 22.22
C HIS A 266 0.42 2.12 23.11
N ARG A 267 1.65 2.27 22.64
CA ARG A 267 2.91 2.05 23.38
C ARG A 267 3.18 0.63 23.88
N LYS A 268 2.40 -0.38 23.43
CA LYS A 268 2.64 -1.78 23.81
C LYS A 268 3.49 -2.50 22.74
N PRO A 269 4.36 -3.44 23.16
CA PRO A 269 5.24 -4.17 22.22
C PRO A 269 4.45 -5.06 21.26
N LEU A 270 5.06 -5.39 20.12
CA LEU A 270 4.49 -6.39 19.25
C LEU A 270 4.61 -7.78 19.87
N PRO A 271 3.57 -8.62 19.75
CA PRO A 271 3.65 -10.03 20.13
C PRO A 271 4.77 -10.75 19.36
N VAL A 272 5.66 -11.40 20.09
CA VAL A 272 6.78 -12.15 19.51
C VAL A 272 6.30 -13.52 19.06
N PRO A 273 6.56 -13.94 17.81
CA PRO A 273 6.12 -15.24 17.31
C PRO A 273 6.66 -16.42 18.10
N LYS A 274 5.76 -17.37 18.43
CA LYS A 274 6.10 -18.69 18.97
C LYS A 274 6.20 -19.67 17.82
N PHE A 275 7.20 -20.55 17.82
CA PHE A 275 7.38 -21.59 16.81
C PHE A 275 6.94 -22.93 17.38
N HIS A 276 6.20 -23.71 16.58
CA HIS A 276 5.77 -25.04 16.98
C HIS A 276 5.89 -26.01 15.80
N TYR A 277 6.56 -27.14 16.02
CA TYR A 277 6.69 -28.16 15.00
C TYR A 277 5.35 -28.81 14.70
N PHE A 278 4.90 -28.71 13.47
CA PHE A 278 3.62 -29.25 13.02
C PHE A 278 3.68 -29.55 11.51
N LYS A 279 3.66 -30.81 11.15
CA LYS A 279 3.57 -31.23 9.74
C LYS A 279 2.13 -31.20 9.29
N PHE A 280 1.75 -30.12 8.61
CA PHE A 280 0.39 -29.93 8.12
C PHE A 280 0.01 -30.94 7.03
N LYS A 281 -1.23 -31.43 7.07
CA LYS A 281 -1.83 -32.36 6.12
C LYS A 281 -3.21 -31.86 5.68
N PRO A 282 -3.32 -31.18 4.53
CA PRO A 282 -4.55 -30.45 4.15
C PRO A 282 -5.76 -31.36 3.96
N LYS A 283 -5.53 -32.61 3.51
CA LYS A 283 -6.59 -33.59 3.18
C LYS A 283 -7.18 -34.31 4.40
N ARG A 284 -6.86 -33.89 5.61
CA ARG A 284 -7.42 -34.51 6.82
C ARG A 284 -7.41 -33.57 8.01
N MET A 285 -8.38 -33.72 8.89
CA MET A 285 -8.39 -33.06 10.19
C MET A 285 -7.21 -33.56 11.06
N GLN A 286 -6.53 -32.64 11.74
CA GLN A 286 -5.46 -32.91 12.68
C GLN A 286 -5.87 -32.42 14.08
N ARG A 287 -5.80 -33.32 15.05
CA ARG A 287 -6.28 -33.08 16.42
C ARG A 287 -5.68 -31.83 17.06
N TYR A 288 -4.37 -31.62 16.92
CA TYR A 288 -3.70 -30.46 17.49
C TYR A 288 -4.28 -29.12 16.99
N LEU A 289 -4.47 -28.96 15.67
CA LEU A 289 -5.03 -27.74 15.12
C LEU A 289 -6.52 -27.59 15.52
N LEU A 290 -7.27 -28.69 15.58
CA LEU A 290 -8.66 -28.67 16.03
C LEU A 290 -8.78 -28.17 17.49
N GLU A 291 -7.99 -28.73 18.40
CA GLU A 291 -7.96 -28.36 19.81
C GLU A 291 -7.49 -26.90 20.00
N LEU A 292 -6.49 -26.48 19.23
CA LEU A 292 -6.02 -25.10 19.24
C LEU A 292 -7.13 -24.11 18.83
N LEU A 293 -7.87 -24.39 17.74
CA LEU A 293 -8.97 -23.54 17.29
C LEU A 293 -10.13 -23.54 18.28
N ARG A 294 -10.46 -24.67 18.92
CA ARG A 294 -11.47 -24.75 19.99
C ARG A 294 -11.10 -23.87 21.18
N LYS A 295 -9.84 -23.94 21.63
CA LYS A 295 -9.35 -23.11 22.71
C LYS A 295 -9.44 -21.61 22.40
N GLN A 296 -9.20 -21.22 21.13
CA GLN A 296 -9.36 -19.83 20.72
C GLN A 296 -10.83 -19.37 20.78
N LEU A 297 -11.77 -20.21 20.38
CA LEU A 297 -13.21 -19.94 20.51
C LEU A 297 -13.63 -19.81 21.98
N GLU A 298 -13.20 -20.73 22.83
CA GLU A 298 -13.46 -20.69 24.28
C GLU A 298 -12.95 -19.42 24.92
N ASN A 299 -11.79 -18.92 24.45
CA ASN A 299 -11.22 -17.66 24.90
C ASN A 299 -11.83 -16.42 24.21
N GLN A 300 -12.88 -16.59 23.42
CA GLN A 300 -13.54 -15.51 22.64
C GLN A 300 -12.56 -14.72 21.76
N ARG A 301 -11.55 -15.41 21.21
CA ARG A 301 -10.56 -14.82 20.30
C ARG A 301 -10.94 -15.03 18.85
N VAL A 302 -10.83 -13.99 18.04
CA VAL A 302 -10.90 -14.12 16.58
C VAL A 302 -9.57 -14.63 16.07
N THR A 303 -9.57 -15.67 15.25
CA THR A 303 -8.34 -16.33 14.79
C THR A 303 -8.23 -16.30 13.28
N LEU A 304 -7.19 -15.61 12.76
CA LEU A 304 -6.78 -15.73 11.36
C LEU A 304 -5.78 -16.88 11.23
N VAL A 305 -6.11 -17.84 10.36
CA VAL A 305 -5.20 -18.94 10.02
C VAL A 305 -4.70 -18.71 8.61
N PHE A 306 -3.41 -18.40 8.48
CA PHE A 306 -2.77 -18.09 7.21
C PHE A 306 -2.21 -19.33 6.53
N PHE A 307 -2.52 -19.46 5.25
CA PHE A 307 -2.02 -20.51 4.36
C PHE A 307 -1.23 -19.89 3.21
N ASN A 308 -0.20 -20.59 2.73
CA ASN A 308 0.59 -20.15 1.59
C ASN A 308 -0.06 -20.46 0.23
N GLN A 309 -1.01 -21.40 0.20
CA GLN A 309 -1.67 -21.87 -1.02
C GLN A 309 -3.18 -21.94 -0.83
N ILE A 310 -3.94 -21.46 -1.82
CA ILE A 310 -5.41 -21.48 -1.83
C ILE A 310 -5.92 -22.92 -1.76
N GLU A 311 -5.36 -23.83 -2.58
CA GLU A 311 -5.78 -25.22 -2.63
C GLU A 311 -5.66 -25.93 -1.27
N ALA A 312 -4.52 -25.76 -0.58
CA ALA A 312 -4.29 -26.34 0.74
C ALA A 312 -5.26 -25.77 1.79
N MET A 313 -5.60 -24.49 1.69
CA MET A 313 -6.56 -23.82 2.54
C MET A 313 -7.98 -24.38 2.33
N GLU A 314 -8.43 -24.53 1.08
CA GLU A 314 -9.77 -25.03 0.74
C GLU A 314 -9.93 -26.50 1.12
N GLN A 315 -8.90 -27.33 0.90
CA GLN A 315 -8.90 -28.71 1.37
C GLN A 315 -9.03 -28.77 2.90
N ALA A 316 -8.32 -27.93 3.63
CA ALA A 316 -8.47 -27.84 5.07
C ALA A 316 -9.88 -27.36 5.47
N LEU A 317 -10.39 -26.31 4.83
CA LEU A 317 -11.73 -25.79 5.07
C LEU A 317 -12.79 -26.90 5.04
N ALA A 318 -12.81 -27.72 4.00
CA ALA A 318 -13.76 -28.82 3.84
C ALA A 318 -13.77 -29.83 5.01
N HIS A 319 -12.62 -29.99 5.70
CA HIS A 319 -12.52 -30.87 6.87
C HIS A 319 -12.90 -30.17 8.17
N TYR A 320 -12.50 -28.89 8.35
CA TYR A 320 -12.71 -28.19 9.61
C TYR A 320 -14.08 -27.53 9.75
N GLN A 321 -14.79 -27.19 8.65
CA GLN A 321 -16.17 -26.68 8.69
C GLN A 321 -17.16 -27.63 9.36
N LYS A 322 -16.89 -28.92 9.40
CA LYS A 322 -17.71 -29.92 10.12
C LYS A 322 -17.71 -29.70 11.64
N TYR A 323 -16.68 -29.02 12.15
CA TYR A 323 -16.49 -28.76 13.58
C TYR A 323 -16.76 -27.30 13.95
N PHE A 324 -16.71 -26.38 12.99
CA PHE A 324 -16.86 -24.94 13.19
C PHE A 324 -17.81 -24.37 12.14
N LYS A 325 -19.08 -24.18 12.49
CA LYS A 325 -20.13 -23.73 11.56
C LYS A 325 -19.86 -22.37 10.94
N ASP A 326 -19.23 -21.46 11.73
CA ASP A 326 -18.94 -20.08 11.32
C ASP A 326 -17.53 -19.90 10.75
N LEU A 327 -16.83 -21.00 10.44
CA LEU A 327 -15.55 -21.00 9.77
C LEU A 327 -15.72 -20.62 8.30
N VAL A 328 -15.01 -19.61 7.85
CA VAL A 328 -14.98 -19.15 6.46
C VAL A 328 -13.57 -19.10 5.91
N ALA A 329 -13.46 -19.16 4.58
CA ALA A 329 -12.24 -18.89 3.87
C ALA A 329 -12.34 -17.59 3.06
N VAL A 330 -11.22 -16.84 3.00
CA VAL A 330 -11.09 -15.59 2.23
C VAL A 330 -9.75 -15.58 1.49
N HIS A 331 -9.79 -15.45 0.16
CA HIS A 331 -8.61 -15.40 -0.70
C HIS A 331 -8.80 -14.44 -1.88
N SER A 332 -7.78 -14.26 -2.70
CA SER A 332 -7.79 -13.28 -3.81
C SER A 332 -8.80 -13.58 -4.92
N GLU A 333 -9.11 -14.86 -5.13
CA GLU A 333 -10.01 -15.33 -6.18
C GLU A 333 -11.46 -15.49 -5.69
N ASP A 334 -11.74 -15.17 -4.42
CA ASP A 334 -13.08 -15.26 -3.85
C ASP A 334 -13.96 -14.12 -4.36
N ALA A 335 -15.03 -14.43 -5.08
CA ALA A 335 -15.98 -13.47 -5.62
C ALA A 335 -16.72 -12.68 -4.51
N LEU A 336 -16.94 -13.31 -3.34
CA LEU A 336 -17.60 -12.70 -2.18
C LEU A 336 -16.60 -12.14 -1.16
N ARG A 337 -15.37 -11.86 -1.58
CA ARG A 337 -14.29 -11.40 -0.69
C ARG A 337 -14.68 -10.18 0.12
N PHE A 338 -15.28 -9.18 -0.51
CA PHE A 338 -15.62 -7.91 0.16
C PHE A 338 -16.70 -8.11 1.22
N GLU A 339 -17.76 -8.85 0.89
CA GLU A 339 -18.85 -9.17 1.80
C GLU A 339 -18.36 -9.99 2.99
N LYS A 340 -17.50 -10.98 2.77
CA LYS A 340 -16.89 -11.76 3.83
C LYS A 340 -16.00 -10.91 4.73
N VAL A 341 -15.19 -10.03 4.18
CA VAL A 341 -14.35 -9.12 4.97
C VAL A 341 -15.19 -8.15 5.80
N GLU A 342 -16.30 -7.63 5.29
CA GLU A 342 -17.23 -6.82 6.07
C GLU A 342 -17.93 -7.63 7.16
N ALA A 343 -18.35 -8.86 6.88
CA ALA A 343 -18.91 -9.77 7.89
C ALA A 343 -17.89 -10.10 9.00
N LEU A 344 -16.61 -10.25 8.65
CA LEU A 344 -15.50 -10.38 9.58
C LEU A 344 -15.37 -9.16 10.50
N ARG A 345 -15.38 -7.96 9.94
CA ARG A 345 -15.33 -6.70 10.73
C ARG A 345 -16.50 -6.56 11.66
N ALA A 346 -17.66 -7.11 11.28
CA ALA A 346 -18.86 -7.19 12.12
C ALA A 346 -18.82 -8.32 13.20
N GLY A 347 -17.71 -9.08 13.28
CA GLY A 347 -17.53 -10.15 14.28
C GLY A 347 -18.33 -11.43 14.02
N LYS A 348 -18.87 -11.63 12.80
CA LYS A 348 -19.71 -12.78 12.50
C LYS A 348 -18.94 -14.11 12.37
N HIS A 349 -17.64 -14.05 12.15
CA HIS A 349 -16.79 -15.21 11.92
C HIS A 349 -15.61 -15.24 12.87
N PRO A 350 -15.60 -16.11 13.89
CA PRO A 350 -14.52 -16.16 14.88
C PRO A 350 -13.25 -16.86 14.37
N ILE A 351 -13.36 -17.73 13.36
CA ILE A 351 -12.22 -18.42 12.74
C ILE A 351 -12.25 -18.18 11.24
N ILE A 352 -11.12 -17.73 10.69
CA ILE A 352 -10.97 -17.40 9.27
C ILE A 352 -9.74 -18.08 8.73
N PHE A 353 -9.93 -18.87 7.67
CA PHE A 353 -8.84 -19.36 6.86
C PHE A 353 -8.57 -18.37 5.74
N THR A 354 -7.30 -17.99 5.56
CA THR A 354 -6.93 -16.96 4.58
C THR A 354 -5.55 -17.19 3.98
N THR A 355 -5.28 -16.53 2.90
CA THR A 355 -3.95 -16.39 2.34
C THR A 355 -3.36 -15.03 2.68
N THR A 356 -2.28 -14.60 2.03
CA THR A 356 -1.66 -13.28 2.24
C THR A 356 -2.59 -12.09 1.96
N ILE A 357 -3.83 -12.31 1.50
CA ILE A 357 -4.79 -11.24 1.23
C ILE A 357 -5.12 -10.42 2.49
N LEU A 358 -5.20 -11.04 3.67
CA LEU A 358 -5.47 -10.38 4.94
C LEU A 358 -4.19 -10.01 5.74
N GLU A 359 -3.01 -10.19 5.14
CA GLU A 359 -1.77 -9.70 5.78
C GLU A 359 -1.70 -8.17 5.84
N ARG A 360 -2.55 -7.45 5.09
CA ARG A 360 -2.63 -5.99 5.01
C ARG A 360 -4.10 -5.54 4.98
N GLY A 361 -4.39 -4.27 5.30
CA GLY A 361 -5.74 -3.69 5.17
C GLY A 361 -6.82 -4.22 6.12
N PHE A 362 -6.48 -5.03 7.14
CA PHE A 362 -7.46 -5.58 8.09
C PHE A 362 -7.03 -5.34 9.54
N THR A 363 -7.95 -4.88 10.38
CA THR A 363 -7.70 -4.61 11.81
C THR A 363 -8.91 -4.95 12.64
N MET A 364 -8.73 -5.72 13.72
CA MET A 364 -9.77 -6.12 14.64
C MET A 364 -9.21 -6.26 16.05
N ALA A 365 -10.05 -6.06 17.08
CA ALA A 365 -9.71 -6.39 18.48
C ALA A 365 -9.76 -7.90 18.69
N HIS A 366 -9.12 -8.39 19.74
CA HIS A 366 -9.10 -9.80 20.15
C HIS A 366 -8.65 -10.77 19.04
N LEU A 367 -7.70 -10.30 18.20
CA LEU A 367 -7.22 -11.02 17.02
C LEU A 367 -5.94 -11.79 17.33
N ASP A 368 -5.98 -13.10 17.07
CA ASP A 368 -4.84 -14.00 17.10
C ASP A 368 -4.49 -14.49 15.69
N VAL A 369 -3.24 -14.83 15.46
CA VAL A 369 -2.79 -15.34 14.16
C VAL A 369 -2.04 -16.66 14.30
N ILE A 370 -2.37 -17.58 13.41
CA ILE A 370 -1.72 -18.87 13.22
C ILE A 370 -1.24 -18.94 11.78
N VAL A 371 0.01 -19.28 11.55
CA VAL A 371 0.56 -19.43 10.20
C VAL A 371 0.88 -20.90 9.97
N ILE A 372 0.16 -21.52 9.04
CA ILE A 372 0.38 -22.90 8.62
C ILE A 372 1.54 -22.93 7.62
N ASP A 373 2.39 -23.96 7.73
CA ASP A 373 3.59 -24.12 6.89
C ASP A 373 4.41 -22.81 6.81
N SER A 374 4.64 -22.19 7.97
CA SER A 374 5.29 -20.87 8.09
C SER A 374 6.70 -20.82 7.45
N GLN A 375 7.36 -21.97 7.24
CA GLN A 375 8.63 -22.09 6.54
C GLN A 375 8.54 -21.69 5.05
N SER A 376 7.35 -21.66 4.46
CA SER A 376 7.13 -21.29 3.06
C SER A 376 6.91 -19.78 2.85
N PHE A 377 6.83 -19.01 3.94
CA PHE A 377 6.59 -17.57 3.86
C PHE A 377 7.90 -16.78 3.90
N GLN A 378 7.91 -15.65 3.21
CA GLN A 378 8.99 -14.67 3.27
C GLN A 378 8.97 -13.89 4.59
N THR A 379 10.15 -13.38 5.02
CA THR A 379 10.29 -12.60 6.25
C THR A 379 9.30 -11.44 6.34
N ALA A 380 9.12 -10.68 5.25
CA ALA A 380 8.22 -9.53 5.23
C ALA A 380 6.76 -9.93 5.50
N ALA A 381 6.27 -10.99 4.86
CA ALA A 381 4.92 -11.51 5.09
C ALA A 381 4.72 -11.94 6.54
N LEU A 382 5.68 -12.69 7.10
CA LEU A 382 5.62 -13.14 8.50
C LEU A 382 5.58 -11.97 9.50
N VAL A 383 6.34 -10.90 9.25
CA VAL A 383 6.32 -9.68 10.09
C VAL A 383 4.97 -8.95 9.95
N GLN A 384 4.43 -8.83 8.73
CA GLN A 384 3.15 -8.19 8.48
C GLN A 384 1.99 -8.96 9.12
N ILE A 385 1.99 -10.30 9.00
CA ILE A 385 1.01 -11.20 9.61
C ILE A 385 1.07 -11.10 11.14
N ALA A 386 2.26 -11.21 11.73
CA ALA A 386 2.45 -11.05 13.17
C ALA A 386 1.96 -9.68 13.66
N GLY A 387 2.18 -8.66 12.85
CA GLY A 387 1.70 -7.30 13.08
C GLY A 387 0.18 -7.12 13.05
N ARG A 388 -0.64 -8.13 12.73
CA ARG A 388 -2.11 -8.06 12.82
C ARG A 388 -2.61 -8.16 14.26
N THR A 389 -1.91 -8.91 15.10
CA THR A 389 -2.28 -9.16 16.49
C THR A 389 -2.00 -7.94 17.37
N GLY A 390 -2.88 -7.66 18.34
CA GLY A 390 -2.69 -6.62 19.35
C GLY A 390 -2.71 -5.17 18.79
N ARG A 391 -3.52 -4.85 17.78
CA ARG A 391 -3.57 -3.53 17.15
C ARG A 391 -4.48 -2.51 17.83
N LYS A 392 -5.48 -2.98 18.54
CA LYS A 392 -6.47 -2.11 19.19
C LYS A 392 -6.10 -1.86 20.66
N LEU A 393 -6.39 -0.68 21.16
CA LEU A 393 -6.14 -0.32 22.56
C LEU A 393 -6.84 -1.27 23.55
N GLN A 394 -8.02 -1.75 23.18
CA GLN A 394 -8.82 -2.69 23.99
C GLN A 394 -8.18 -4.09 24.10
N ASP A 395 -7.27 -4.43 23.18
CA ASP A 395 -6.54 -5.69 23.19
C ASP A 395 -5.17 -5.51 22.50
N THR A 396 -4.18 -5.24 23.30
CA THR A 396 -2.81 -4.94 22.85
C THR A 396 -1.90 -6.16 22.77
N SER A 397 -2.40 -7.34 23.19
CA SER A 397 -1.70 -8.62 23.21
C SER A 397 -2.35 -9.65 22.29
N GLY A 398 -1.83 -10.87 22.25
CA GLY A 398 -2.43 -12.00 21.55
C GLY A 398 -1.41 -13.02 21.07
N LEU A 399 -1.93 -14.12 20.51
CA LEU A 399 -1.12 -15.23 20.04
C LEU A 399 -0.63 -14.99 18.62
N VAL A 400 0.67 -15.12 18.43
CA VAL A 400 1.30 -15.27 17.11
C VAL A 400 2.00 -16.62 17.07
N LEU A 401 1.43 -17.58 16.33
CA LEU A 401 1.93 -18.95 16.28
C LEU A 401 2.34 -19.34 14.87
N PHE A 402 3.61 -19.69 14.70
CA PHE A 402 4.16 -20.20 13.44
C PHE A 402 4.26 -21.73 13.52
N LEU A 403 3.37 -22.41 12.80
CA LEU A 403 3.35 -23.85 12.65
C LEU A 403 4.24 -24.24 11.46
N HIS A 404 5.21 -25.11 11.67
CA HIS A 404 6.24 -25.44 10.68
C HIS A 404 6.68 -26.90 10.73
N ASN A 405 7.19 -27.42 9.63
CA ASN A 405 7.84 -28.72 9.55
C ASN A 405 9.39 -28.65 9.49
N GLY A 406 9.92 -27.46 9.71
CA GLY A 406 11.33 -27.11 9.75
C GLY A 406 11.51 -25.60 9.90
N VAL A 407 12.43 -25.16 10.77
CA VAL A 407 12.69 -23.72 10.98
C VAL A 407 13.52 -23.18 9.81
N THR A 408 13.10 -22.07 9.23
CA THR A 408 13.81 -21.39 8.14
C THR A 408 14.43 -20.06 8.59
N LEU A 409 15.38 -19.59 7.80
CA LEU A 409 16.00 -18.28 8.03
C LEU A 409 14.96 -17.14 8.04
N SER A 410 13.98 -17.21 7.16
CA SER A 410 12.88 -16.21 7.10
C SER A 410 12.11 -16.12 8.41
N MET A 411 11.79 -17.25 9.05
CA MET A 411 11.11 -17.28 10.35
C MET A 411 11.97 -16.67 11.46
N VAL A 412 13.25 -17.03 11.50
CA VAL A 412 14.21 -16.52 12.50
C VAL A 412 14.40 -15.00 12.33
N GLN A 413 14.56 -14.54 11.10
CA GLN A 413 14.69 -13.10 10.78
C GLN A 413 13.43 -12.32 11.17
N ALA A 414 12.23 -12.83 10.87
CA ALA A 414 10.98 -12.19 11.26
C ALA A 414 10.88 -12.02 12.79
N LYS A 415 11.17 -13.09 13.55
CA LYS A 415 11.19 -13.05 15.01
C LYS A 415 12.24 -12.07 15.54
N ARG A 416 13.46 -12.06 14.95
CA ARG A 416 14.54 -11.16 15.33
C ARG A 416 14.17 -9.70 15.06
N GLN A 417 13.59 -9.40 13.90
CA GLN A 417 13.16 -8.05 13.54
C GLN A 417 12.12 -7.51 14.52
N ILE A 418 11.10 -8.31 14.88
CA ILE A 418 10.09 -7.92 15.86
C ILE A 418 10.74 -7.65 17.23
N LYS A 419 11.64 -8.52 17.70
CA LYS A 419 12.37 -8.32 18.97
C LYS A 419 13.22 -7.04 18.94
N GLN A 420 13.94 -6.80 17.84
CA GLN A 420 14.78 -5.62 17.69
C GLN A 420 13.94 -4.33 17.70
N MET A 421 12.77 -4.34 17.06
CA MET A 421 11.86 -3.19 17.10
C MET A 421 11.33 -2.95 18.52
N ASN A 422 10.89 -3.99 19.22
CA ASN A 422 10.47 -3.86 20.63
C ASN A 422 11.58 -3.30 21.51
N GLN A 423 12.80 -3.81 21.36
CA GLN A 423 13.96 -3.33 22.11
C GLN A 423 14.28 -1.86 21.80
N LEU A 424 14.26 -1.47 20.52
CA LEU A 424 14.49 -0.09 20.10
C LEU A 424 13.41 0.86 20.65
N GLY A 425 12.15 0.40 20.67
CA GLY A 425 11.04 1.17 21.22
C GLY A 425 11.19 1.42 22.73
N LEU A 426 11.65 0.42 23.48
CA LEU A 426 11.99 0.56 24.90
C LEU A 426 13.15 1.53 25.12
N GLN A 427 14.23 1.40 24.34
CA GLN A 427 15.40 2.29 24.43
C GLN A 427 15.07 3.75 24.14
N LYS A 428 14.12 4.01 23.23
CA LYS A 428 13.64 5.38 22.92
C LYS A 428 12.58 5.90 23.87
N GLY A 429 12.11 5.12 24.84
CA GLY A 429 11.02 5.50 25.75
C GLY A 429 9.63 5.55 25.07
N TRP A 430 9.50 5.00 23.85
CA TRP A 430 8.24 4.98 23.10
C TRP A 430 7.39 3.74 23.32
N LEU A 431 7.90 2.75 24.04
CA LEU A 431 7.16 1.61 24.56
C LEU A 431 7.15 1.65 26.09
N ASP A 432 6.02 1.25 26.65
CA ASP A 432 5.92 1.05 28.09
C ASP A 432 6.73 -0.20 28.48
N ALA A 433 7.52 -0.11 29.54
CA ALA A 433 8.11 -1.29 30.15
C ALA A 433 6.97 -2.24 30.59
N GLU A 434 7.07 -3.53 30.29
CA GLU A 434 6.21 -4.52 30.93
C GLU A 434 6.49 -4.47 32.45
N MET A 435 5.46 -4.11 33.23
CA MET A 435 5.50 -4.27 34.69
C MET A 435 5.37 -5.74 35.07
#